data_c6c9e04bda694291cd47cea367fb3f55
#
_entry.id   c6c9e04bda694291cd47cea367fb3f55
#
_cell.length_a   1.000
_cell.length_b   1.000
_cell.length_c   1.000
_cell.angle_alpha   90.00
_cell.angle_beta   90.00
_cell.angle_gamma   90.00
#
_symmetry.space_group_name_H-M   'P 1'
#
loop_
_entity.id
_entity.type
_entity.pdbx_description
1 polymer ?
#
loop_
_entity_poly.entity_id
_entity_poly.type
_entity_poly.pdbx_seq_one_letter_code
_entity_poly.pdbx_strand_id
1 'polypeptide(L)'
;MILLSVRAGLRAKEIAMATWAMVTDAEGNVGDALHLSNGASKGKKGGRTVPLNKELRSALIAFKATRNVEAGDRIIHSERDLGMSAGAVQVWFHRLYKELGFEGASSHSGRRTFVTRCAKNIVAAGGSLRDVQELAGHASLATTQRYIQGDSAAKRRVVDL
;
A
#
# COMPACT_ATOMS: atom_id res chain seq x y z
N MET A 1 -3.64 -4.61 -8.58
CA MET A 1 -2.56 -3.60 -8.37
C MET A 1 -3.07 -2.31 -7.75
N ILE A 2 -4.14 -1.70 -8.26
CA ILE A 2 -4.68 -0.42 -7.75
C ILE A 2 -4.94 -0.48 -6.24
N LEU A 3 -5.71 -1.47 -5.76
CA LEU A 3 -6.02 -1.58 -4.33
C LEU A 3 -4.77 -1.76 -3.45
N LEU A 4 -3.76 -2.50 -3.87
CA LEU A 4 -2.49 -2.62 -3.16
C LEU A 4 -1.79 -1.25 -3.02
N SER A 5 -1.89 -0.39 -4.03
CA SER A 5 -1.35 0.96 -3.99
C SER A 5 -2.18 1.92 -3.12
N VAL A 6 -3.51 1.98 -3.31
CA VAL A 6 -4.37 2.99 -2.66
C VAL A 6 -4.90 2.58 -1.29
N ARG A 7 -4.93 1.27 -0.95
CA ARG A 7 -5.46 0.73 0.33
C ARG A 7 -4.38 0.18 1.26
N ALA A 8 -3.21 -0.20 0.72
CA ALA A 8 -2.07 -0.65 1.52
C ALA A 8 -0.81 0.21 1.32
N GLY A 9 -0.85 1.20 0.44
CA GLY A 9 0.25 2.14 0.23
C GLY A 9 1.53 1.52 -0.31
N LEU A 10 1.46 0.41 -1.05
CA LEU A 10 2.62 -0.30 -1.55
C LEU A 10 3.34 0.48 -2.64
N ARG A 11 4.68 0.39 -2.62
CA ARG A 11 5.53 0.86 -3.72
C ARG A 11 5.47 -0.12 -4.89
N ALA A 12 5.82 0.32 -6.10
CA ALA A 12 5.85 -0.54 -7.28
C ALA A 12 6.69 -1.83 -7.07
N LYS A 13 7.85 -1.72 -6.40
CA LYS A 13 8.66 -2.88 -6.04
C LYS A 13 7.93 -3.80 -5.05
N GLU A 14 7.25 -3.26 -4.05
CA GLU A 14 6.50 -4.04 -3.06
C GLU A 14 5.32 -4.76 -3.72
N ILE A 15 4.61 -4.10 -4.64
CA ILE A 15 3.53 -4.71 -5.44
C ILE A 15 4.09 -5.86 -6.29
N ALA A 16 5.21 -5.64 -6.98
CA ALA A 16 5.85 -6.66 -7.81
C ALA A 16 6.36 -7.86 -7.00
N MET A 17 6.79 -7.63 -5.75
CA MET A 17 7.36 -8.66 -4.87
C MET A 17 6.34 -9.31 -3.94
N ALA A 18 5.11 -8.83 -3.88
CA ALA A 18 4.07 -9.39 -3.01
C ALA A 18 3.75 -10.84 -3.39
N THR A 19 3.77 -11.74 -2.39
CA THR A 19 3.41 -13.16 -2.52
C THR A 19 2.17 -13.47 -1.69
N TRP A 20 1.54 -14.60 -1.98
CA TRP A 20 0.40 -15.06 -1.20
C TRP A 20 0.76 -15.35 0.25
N ALA A 21 1.96 -15.89 0.54
CA ALA A 21 2.44 -16.07 1.91
C ALA A 21 2.44 -14.77 2.75
N MET A 22 2.52 -13.60 2.12
CA MET A 22 2.50 -12.32 2.83
C MET A 22 1.10 -11.88 3.28
N VAL A 23 0.05 -12.51 2.78
CA VAL A 23 -1.36 -12.16 3.06
C VAL A 23 -2.20 -13.32 3.54
N THR A 24 -1.65 -14.55 3.63
CA THR A 24 -2.35 -15.74 4.08
C THR A 24 -1.85 -16.22 5.44
N ASP A 25 -2.74 -16.89 6.19
CA ASP A 25 -2.43 -17.66 7.37
C ASP A 25 -1.81 -19.04 7.03
N ALA A 26 -1.56 -19.86 8.05
CA ALA A 26 -0.98 -21.19 7.89
C ALA A 26 -1.90 -22.17 7.14
N GLU A 27 -3.20 -21.95 7.21
CA GLU A 27 -4.24 -22.71 6.52
C GLU A 27 -4.43 -22.24 5.07
N GLY A 28 -3.72 -21.20 4.67
CA GLY A 28 -3.79 -20.61 3.34
C GLY A 28 -4.94 -19.63 3.13
N ASN A 29 -5.70 -19.27 4.16
CA ASN A 29 -6.77 -18.28 4.04
C ASN A 29 -6.20 -16.87 4.06
N VAL A 30 -6.86 -15.92 3.34
CA VAL A 30 -6.47 -14.51 3.38
C VAL A 30 -6.77 -13.95 4.76
N GLY A 31 -5.72 -13.58 5.48
CA GLY A 31 -5.75 -12.99 6.80
C GLY A 31 -6.26 -11.55 6.81
N ASP A 32 -5.94 -10.83 7.88
CA ASP A 32 -6.32 -9.44 8.12
C ASP A 32 -5.16 -8.44 7.94
N ALA A 33 -3.97 -8.93 7.63
CA ALA A 33 -2.76 -8.12 7.44
C ALA A 33 -1.90 -8.59 6.28
N LEU A 34 -1.13 -7.66 5.72
CA LEU A 34 -0.07 -7.90 4.76
C LEU A 34 1.28 -7.75 5.47
N HIS A 35 2.07 -8.81 5.49
CA HIS A 35 3.39 -8.88 6.12
C HIS A 35 4.50 -8.71 5.08
N LEU A 36 4.96 -7.48 4.86
CA LEU A 36 6.04 -7.21 3.92
C LEU A 36 7.39 -7.61 4.52
N SER A 37 8.11 -8.49 3.84
CA SER A 37 9.46 -8.89 4.21
C SER A 37 10.51 -7.80 3.89
N ASN A 38 11.68 -7.90 4.51
CA ASN A 38 12.83 -7.01 4.23
C ASN A 38 13.26 -7.01 2.75
N GLY A 39 13.15 -8.14 2.07
CA GLY A 39 13.51 -8.27 0.66
C GLY A 39 12.57 -7.48 -0.26
N ALA A 40 11.30 -7.39 0.09
CA ALA A 40 10.31 -6.61 -0.66
C ALA A 40 10.42 -5.10 -0.39
N SER A 41 10.91 -4.70 0.79
CA SER A 41 11.03 -3.30 1.21
C SER A 41 12.30 -2.64 0.67
N LYS A 42 12.28 -1.32 0.48
CA LYS A 42 13.47 -0.54 0.15
C LYS A 42 14.23 -0.23 1.44
N GLY A 43 15.39 -0.85 1.64
CA GLY A 43 16.26 -0.65 2.81
C GLY A 43 16.20 -1.84 3.78
N LYS A 44 17.36 -2.25 4.30
CA LYS A 44 17.54 -3.43 5.16
C LYS A 44 17.03 -3.27 6.62
N LYS A 45 16.05 -2.38 6.86
CA LYS A 45 15.58 -2.01 8.21
C LYS A 45 14.19 -2.58 8.53
N GLY A 46 14.06 -3.90 8.50
CA GLY A 46 12.84 -4.55 8.95
C GLY A 46 11.70 -4.56 7.93
N GLY A 47 10.91 -5.63 7.91
CA GLY A 47 9.63 -5.66 7.23
C GLY A 47 8.61 -4.74 7.93
N ARG A 48 7.43 -4.60 7.35
CA ARG A 48 6.31 -3.93 8.01
C ARG A 48 5.03 -4.71 7.81
N THR A 49 4.15 -4.59 8.77
CA THR A 49 2.79 -5.14 8.70
C THR A 49 1.81 -4.01 8.37
N VAL A 50 0.96 -4.23 7.38
CA VAL A 50 -0.08 -3.30 6.96
C VAL A 50 -1.42 -4.01 7.13
N PRO A 51 -2.32 -3.57 8.02
CA PRO A 51 -3.66 -4.11 8.13
C PRO A 51 -4.41 -4.02 6.79
N LEU A 52 -5.08 -5.08 6.39
CA LEU A 52 -5.90 -5.11 5.20
C LEU A 52 -7.25 -4.47 5.49
N ASN A 53 -7.62 -3.44 4.72
CA ASN A 53 -8.97 -2.94 4.79
C ASN A 53 -9.94 -3.94 4.14
N LYS A 54 -11.24 -3.83 4.47
CA LYS A 54 -12.28 -4.77 4.02
C LYS A 54 -12.30 -4.95 2.49
N GLU A 55 -12.19 -3.85 1.74
CA GLU A 55 -12.22 -3.86 0.27
C GLU A 55 -11.04 -4.63 -0.32
N LEU A 56 -9.81 -4.34 0.13
CA LEU A 56 -8.62 -5.03 -0.34
C LEU A 56 -8.64 -6.52 0.04
N ARG A 57 -9.06 -6.83 1.29
CA ARG A 57 -9.18 -8.21 1.76
C ARG A 57 -10.17 -9.01 0.91
N SER A 58 -11.37 -8.47 0.68
CA SER A 58 -12.38 -9.12 -0.15
C SER A 58 -11.90 -9.33 -1.58
N ALA A 59 -11.21 -8.35 -2.17
CA ALA A 59 -10.63 -8.47 -3.50
C ALA A 59 -9.54 -9.55 -3.58
N LEU A 60 -8.70 -9.68 -2.54
CA LEU A 60 -7.68 -10.74 -2.47
C LEU A 60 -8.33 -12.13 -2.34
N ILE A 61 -9.38 -12.28 -1.52
CA ILE A 61 -10.14 -13.54 -1.39
C ILE A 61 -10.75 -13.93 -2.74
N ALA A 62 -11.46 -13.02 -3.38
CA ALA A 62 -12.08 -13.25 -4.68
C ALA A 62 -11.02 -13.62 -5.74
N PHE A 63 -9.91 -12.91 -5.77
CA PHE A 63 -8.85 -13.15 -6.74
C PHE A 63 -8.16 -14.51 -6.50
N LYS A 64 -7.93 -14.90 -5.24
CA LYS A 64 -7.37 -16.21 -4.89
C LYS A 64 -8.28 -17.35 -5.34
N ALA A 65 -9.59 -17.20 -5.17
CA ALA A 65 -10.57 -18.21 -5.55
C ALA A 65 -10.62 -18.50 -7.06
N THR A 66 -10.14 -17.58 -7.89
CA THR A 66 -10.09 -17.77 -9.36
C THR A 66 -8.85 -18.51 -9.85
N ARG A 67 -7.92 -18.89 -8.95
CA ARG A 67 -6.61 -19.45 -9.30
C ARG A 67 -6.21 -20.56 -8.34
N ASN A 68 -5.50 -21.55 -8.85
CA ASN A 68 -4.73 -22.46 -7.99
C ASN A 68 -3.37 -21.78 -7.71
N VAL A 69 -3.15 -21.35 -6.47
CA VAL A 69 -1.96 -20.60 -6.08
C VAL A 69 -1.29 -21.23 -4.86
N GLU A 70 0.03 -21.22 -4.87
CA GLU A 70 0.85 -21.60 -3.73
C GLU A 70 1.28 -20.37 -2.92
N ALA A 71 1.71 -20.58 -1.68
CA ALA A 71 2.14 -19.52 -0.77
C ALA A 71 3.28 -18.66 -1.34
N GLY A 72 4.21 -19.27 -2.08
CA GLY A 72 5.35 -18.61 -2.70
C GLY A 72 5.02 -17.80 -3.95
N ASP A 73 3.85 -18.02 -4.55
CA ASP A 73 3.47 -17.36 -5.81
C ASP A 73 3.28 -15.87 -5.63
N ARG A 74 3.59 -15.13 -6.69
CA ARG A 74 3.33 -13.69 -6.74
C ARG A 74 1.83 -13.44 -6.81
N ILE A 75 1.34 -12.43 -6.08
CA ILE A 75 -0.06 -11.97 -6.19
C ILE A 75 -0.30 -11.37 -7.57
N ILE A 76 0.71 -10.67 -8.12
CA ILE A 76 0.59 -9.97 -9.40
C ILE A 76 1.48 -10.64 -10.44
N HIS A 77 0.86 -11.08 -11.52
CA HIS A 77 1.50 -11.72 -12.68
C HIS A 77 1.30 -10.88 -13.93
N SER A 78 2.18 -11.06 -14.90
CA SER A 78 1.95 -10.64 -16.28
C SER A 78 1.06 -11.66 -17.01
N GLU A 79 0.56 -11.30 -18.19
CA GLU A 79 -0.19 -12.22 -19.06
C GLU A 79 0.61 -13.48 -19.47
N ARG A 80 1.94 -13.41 -19.38
CA ARG A 80 2.85 -14.52 -19.67
C ARG A 80 3.16 -15.38 -18.44
N ASP A 81 2.36 -15.24 -17.38
CA ASP A 81 2.46 -15.97 -16.10
C ASP A 81 3.81 -15.83 -15.36
N LEU A 82 4.57 -14.81 -15.67
CA LEU A 82 5.79 -14.46 -14.97
C LEU A 82 5.50 -13.30 -14.02
N GLY A 83 6.09 -13.31 -12.84
CA GLY A 83 6.00 -12.19 -11.91
C GLY A 83 6.43 -10.88 -12.58
N MET A 84 5.69 -9.82 -12.34
CA MET A 84 6.02 -8.50 -12.89
C MET A 84 7.25 -7.91 -12.20
N SER A 85 8.13 -7.24 -12.96
CA SER A 85 9.17 -6.40 -12.39
C SER A 85 8.61 -5.08 -11.84
N ALA A 86 9.36 -4.41 -10.96
CA ALA A 86 8.97 -3.08 -10.47
C ALA A 86 8.78 -2.06 -11.62
N GLY A 87 9.64 -2.14 -12.65
CA GLY A 87 9.51 -1.30 -13.85
C GLY A 87 8.23 -1.60 -14.63
N ALA A 88 7.87 -2.88 -14.81
CA ALA A 88 6.62 -3.26 -15.47
C ALA A 88 5.38 -2.73 -14.71
N VAL A 89 5.39 -2.79 -13.37
CA VAL A 89 4.33 -2.20 -12.53
C VAL A 89 4.25 -0.68 -12.73
N GLN A 90 5.40 0.02 -12.79
CA GLN A 90 5.43 1.47 -13.05
C GLN A 90 4.85 1.82 -14.42
N VAL A 91 5.24 1.09 -15.47
CA VAL A 91 4.74 1.29 -16.83
C VAL A 91 3.23 1.03 -16.90
N TRP A 92 2.75 -0.02 -16.21
CA TRP A 92 1.33 -0.32 -16.15
C TRP A 92 0.52 0.83 -15.50
N PHE A 93 0.96 1.36 -14.37
CA PHE A 93 0.33 2.51 -13.73
C PHE A 93 0.36 3.76 -14.62
N HIS A 94 1.49 4.01 -15.30
CA HIS A 94 1.61 5.15 -16.21
C HIS A 94 0.59 5.08 -17.34
N ARG A 95 0.46 3.90 -17.98
CA ARG A 95 -0.53 3.68 -19.05
C ARG A 95 -1.96 3.87 -18.54
N LEU A 96 -2.30 3.21 -17.43
CA LEU A 96 -3.62 3.33 -16.81
C LEU A 96 -3.99 4.79 -16.51
N TYR A 97 -3.11 5.54 -15.88
CA TYR A 97 -3.39 6.93 -15.54
C TYR A 97 -3.50 7.84 -16.78
N LYS A 98 -2.72 7.57 -17.82
CA LYS A 98 -2.82 8.25 -19.09
C LYS A 98 -4.17 7.98 -19.76
N GLU A 99 -4.62 6.74 -19.81
CA GLU A 99 -5.93 6.33 -20.36
C GLU A 99 -7.09 6.97 -19.59
N LEU A 100 -6.95 7.14 -18.28
CA LEU A 100 -7.96 7.78 -17.42
C LEU A 100 -7.87 9.33 -17.40
N GLY A 101 -6.95 9.94 -18.13
CA GLY A 101 -6.78 11.39 -18.18
C GLY A 101 -6.16 12.00 -16.92
N PHE A 102 -5.52 11.21 -16.04
CA PHE A 102 -4.85 11.71 -14.84
C PHE A 102 -3.42 12.18 -15.17
N GLU A 103 -3.29 13.41 -15.66
CA GLU A 103 -2.00 14.00 -15.94
C GLU A 103 -1.13 14.14 -14.68
N GLY A 104 0.16 13.87 -14.82
CA GLY A 104 1.12 13.92 -13.71
C GLY A 104 1.01 12.79 -12.68
N ALA A 105 0.04 11.87 -12.83
CA ALA A 105 -0.06 10.71 -11.95
C ALA A 105 0.99 9.63 -12.28
N SER A 106 1.43 8.91 -11.25
CA SER A 106 2.45 7.89 -11.35
C SER A 106 2.15 6.70 -10.42
N SER A 107 2.97 5.65 -10.45
CA SER A 107 2.88 4.52 -9.51
C SER A 107 2.97 4.93 -8.02
N HIS A 108 3.40 6.16 -7.72
CA HIS A 108 3.42 6.69 -6.36
C HIS A 108 2.11 7.39 -5.96
N SER A 109 1.22 7.70 -6.89
CA SER A 109 0.01 8.49 -6.63
C SER A 109 -0.95 7.77 -5.68
N GLY A 110 -1.20 6.47 -5.88
CA GLY A 110 -2.04 5.68 -4.97
C GLY A 110 -1.44 5.60 -3.55
N ARG A 111 -0.14 5.39 -3.43
CA ARG A 111 0.55 5.42 -2.14
C ARG A 111 0.47 6.79 -1.47
N ARG A 112 0.61 7.89 -2.24
CA ARG A 112 0.43 9.25 -1.71
C ARG A 112 -0.97 9.40 -1.13
N THR A 113 -2.00 8.96 -1.84
CA THR A 113 -3.39 8.96 -1.38
C THR A 113 -3.55 8.17 -0.07
N PHE A 114 -2.97 6.96 0.02
CA PHE A 114 -3.00 6.14 1.24
C PHE A 114 -2.39 6.89 2.42
N VAL A 115 -1.15 7.36 2.30
CA VAL A 115 -0.43 8.04 3.39
C VAL A 115 -1.17 9.32 3.84
N THR A 116 -1.65 10.13 2.88
CA THR A 116 -2.42 11.35 3.19
C THR A 116 -3.72 11.03 3.95
N ARG A 117 -4.45 9.99 3.56
CA ARG A 117 -5.67 9.54 4.26
C ARG A 117 -5.35 9.04 5.66
N CYS A 118 -4.32 8.22 5.83
CA CYS A 118 -3.89 7.79 7.16
C CYS A 118 -3.51 8.98 8.03
N ALA A 119 -2.70 9.90 7.52
CA ALA A 119 -2.27 11.08 8.28
C ALA A 119 -3.43 12.00 8.71
N LYS A 120 -4.47 12.13 7.87
CA LYS A 120 -5.66 12.93 8.20
C LYS A 120 -6.55 12.29 9.26
N ASN A 121 -6.59 10.95 9.33
CA ASN A 121 -7.55 10.24 10.18
C ASN A 121 -6.91 9.61 11.42
N ILE A 122 -5.57 9.52 11.49
CA ILE A 122 -4.89 8.74 12.53
C ILE A 122 -5.16 9.26 13.94
N VAL A 123 -5.22 10.57 14.12
CA VAL A 123 -5.47 11.20 15.42
C VAL A 123 -6.89 10.91 15.88
N ALA A 124 -7.88 11.02 14.99
CA ALA A 124 -9.27 10.69 15.30
C ALA A 124 -9.46 9.19 15.64
N ALA A 125 -8.58 8.34 15.12
CA ALA A 125 -8.53 6.91 15.44
C ALA A 125 -7.73 6.59 16.73
N GLY A 126 -7.26 7.61 17.47
CA GLY A 126 -6.48 7.43 18.70
C GLY A 126 -4.99 7.13 18.48
N GLY A 127 -4.51 7.23 17.25
CA GLY A 127 -3.11 7.00 16.91
C GLY A 127 -2.32 8.30 16.70
N SER A 128 -1.10 8.15 16.25
CA SER A 128 -0.12 9.23 16.06
C SER A 128 0.48 9.22 14.66
N LEU A 129 1.23 10.26 14.33
CA LEU A 129 1.97 10.32 13.06
C LEU A 129 3.06 9.23 12.97
N ARG A 130 3.51 8.69 14.11
CA ARG A 130 4.46 7.59 14.18
C ARG A 130 3.84 6.31 13.58
N ASP A 131 2.57 6.05 13.86
CA ASP A 131 1.86 4.89 13.31
C ASP A 131 1.72 5.02 11.79
N VAL A 132 1.48 6.24 11.28
CA VAL A 132 1.48 6.50 9.83
C VAL A 132 2.86 6.27 9.21
N GLN A 133 3.92 6.68 9.90
CA GLN A 133 5.30 6.42 9.47
C GLN A 133 5.56 4.91 9.33
N GLU A 134 5.13 4.12 10.31
CA GLU A 134 5.29 2.66 10.34
C GLU A 134 4.47 1.99 9.24
N LEU A 135 3.19 2.33 9.11
CA LEU A 135 2.33 1.86 8.02
C LEU A 135 2.91 2.16 6.63
N ALA A 136 3.47 3.34 6.46
CA ALA A 136 4.11 3.74 5.21
C ALA A 136 5.50 3.11 5.02
N GLY A 137 6.17 2.66 6.07
CA GLY A 137 7.57 2.24 6.04
C GLY A 137 8.48 3.39 5.60
N HIS A 138 8.30 4.56 6.20
CA HIS A 138 9.19 5.70 6.00
C HIS A 138 10.35 5.65 6.99
N ALA A 139 11.58 5.81 6.50
CA ALA A 139 12.78 5.79 7.33
C ALA A 139 12.83 6.96 8.33
N SER A 140 12.18 8.08 8.02
CA SER A 140 12.11 9.24 8.91
C SER A 140 10.70 9.81 9.00
N LEU A 141 10.39 10.38 10.16
CA LEU A 141 9.13 11.07 10.42
C LEU A 141 8.94 12.28 9.50
N ALA A 142 10.05 13.00 9.20
CA ALA A 142 10.03 14.13 8.27
C ALA A 142 9.49 13.76 6.88
N THR A 143 9.72 12.52 6.41
CA THR A 143 9.12 12.04 5.16
C THR A 143 7.61 11.94 5.28
N THR A 144 7.08 11.50 6.41
CA THR A 144 5.64 11.39 6.65
C THR A 144 4.99 12.76 6.81
N GLN A 145 5.66 13.70 7.47
CA GLN A 145 5.17 15.07 7.67
C GLN A 145 4.89 15.81 6.35
N ARG A 146 5.64 15.50 5.27
CA ARG A 146 5.38 16.09 3.94
C ARG A 146 4.01 15.78 3.37
N TYR A 147 3.34 14.75 3.88
CA TYR A 147 1.99 14.38 3.45
C TYR A 147 0.89 15.08 4.26
N ILE A 148 1.27 15.80 5.33
CA ILE A 148 0.35 16.60 6.13
C ILE A 148 0.36 18.01 5.56
N GLN A 149 -0.66 18.34 4.79
CA GLN A 149 -0.89 19.72 4.37
C GLN A 149 -1.50 20.48 5.55
N GLY A 150 -0.99 21.67 5.81
CA GLY A 150 -1.53 22.55 6.84
C GLY A 150 -3.00 22.92 6.50
N ASP A 151 -3.91 22.64 7.43
CA ASP A 151 -5.32 23.02 7.35
C ASP A 151 -5.54 24.21 8.29
N SER A 152 -5.81 25.39 7.72
CA SER A 152 -6.05 26.61 8.49
C SER A 152 -7.33 26.54 9.34
N ALA A 153 -8.34 25.82 8.90
CA ALA A 153 -9.56 25.60 9.68
C ALA A 153 -9.31 24.66 10.88
N ALA A 154 -8.44 23.64 10.70
CA ALA A 154 -8.03 22.79 11.81
C ALA A 154 -7.23 23.58 12.86
N LYS A 155 -6.34 24.49 12.42
CA LYS A 155 -5.59 25.36 13.35
C LYS A 155 -6.51 26.24 14.20
N ARG A 156 -7.55 26.81 13.60
CA ARG A 156 -8.55 27.59 14.35
C ARG A 156 -9.27 26.71 15.37
N ARG A 157 -9.81 25.56 14.97
CA ARG A 157 -10.51 24.66 15.89
C ARG A 157 -9.65 24.24 17.10
N VAL A 158 -8.34 24.06 16.93
CA VAL A 158 -7.46 23.67 18.03
C VAL A 158 -7.21 24.83 19.01
N VAL A 159 -7.21 26.08 18.52
CA VAL A 159 -7.01 27.26 19.38
C VAL A 159 -8.29 27.63 20.14
N ASP A 160 -9.47 27.25 19.61
CA ASP A 160 -10.78 27.52 20.21
C ASP A 160 -11.20 26.45 21.25
N LEU A 161 -10.32 25.46 21.57
CA LEU A 161 -10.52 24.47 22.63
C LEU A 161 -10.07 25.03 23.99
#